data_0923fb74426ab16c2acf551908f08076
#
_entry.id   0923fb74426ab16c2acf551908f08076
#
_cell.length_a   1.000
_cell.length_b   1.000
_cell.length_c   1.000
_cell.angle_alpha   90.00
_cell.angle_beta   90.00
_cell.angle_gamma   90.00
#
_symmetry.space_group_name_H-M   'P 1'
#
loop_
_entity.id
_entity.type
_entity.pdbx_description
1 polymer ?
#
loop_
_entity_poly.entity_id
_entity_poly.type
_entity_poly.pdbx_seq_one_letter_code
_entity_poly.pdbx_strand_id
1 'polypeptide(L)'
;VWNYIDESFDSSRFLTGICHGADGGWTAWPPHEHGKEREETYVYFGMGNGFAAQFVYDDMDQPIVAALVRDGDVITIPHGYHPNVGCPCGGITYAYVMVSTTAEDRKFMDLRTQKIFGDKLE
;
A
#
# COMPACT_ATOMS: atom_id res chain seq x y z
N VAL A 1 -2.14 10.07 4.89
CA VAL A 1 -0.87 9.32 5.04
C VAL A 1 0.06 10.08 5.97
N TRP A 2 0.64 9.39 6.93
CA TRP A 2 1.71 9.92 7.77
C TRP A 2 2.98 9.13 7.49
N ASN A 3 3.97 9.80 6.90
CA ASN A 3 5.28 9.20 6.65
C ASN A 3 6.16 9.43 7.88
N TYR A 4 6.60 8.36 8.53
CA TYR A 4 7.47 8.43 9.70
C TYR A 4 8.94 8.35 9.33
N ILE A 5 9.26 7.52 8.35
CA ILE A 5 10.62 7.39 7.80
C ILE A 5 10.50 7.56 6.30
N ASP A 6 10.94 8.70 5.82
CA ASP A 6 10.99 9.05 4.40
C ASP A 6 12.43 9.31 3.96
N GLU A 7 12.61 9.89 2.79
CA GLU A 7 13.93 10.17 2.23
C GLU A 7 14.75 11.14 3.07
N SER A 8 14.11 11.95 3.91
CA SER A 8 14.79 12.92 4.78
C SER A 8 15.48 12.27 5.98
N PHE A 9 15.16 11.02 6.28
CA PHE A 9 15.73 10.26 7.39
C PHE A 9 16.64 9.15 6.85
N ASP A 10 17.86 9.09 7.34
CA ASP A 10 18.83 8.08 6.90
C ASP A 10 18.53 6.74 7.56
N SER A 11 17.76 5.91 6.85
CA SER A 11 17.40 4.57 7.27
C SER A 11 17.92 3.50 6.31
N SER A 12 18.91 3.84 5.50
CA SER A 12 19.47 2.98 4.46
C SER A 12 18.46 2.64 3.36
N ARG A 13 17.54 1.68 3.57
CA ARG A 13 16.63 1.20 2.53
C ARG A 13 15.16 1.22 2.93
N PHE A 14 14.83 1.67 4.14
CA PHE A 14 13.46 1.62 4.64
C PHE A 14 12.71 2.92 4.39
N LEU A 15 11.43 2.78 4.04
CA LEU A 15 10.42 3.84 4.10
C LEU A 15 9.23 3.25 4.86
N THR A 16 8.69 3.99 5.82
CA THR A 16 7.55 3.50 6.60
C THR A 16 6.66 4.62 7.07
N GLY A 17 5.40 4.30 7.27
CA GLY A 17 4.40 5.23 7.77
C GLY A 17 3.06 4.53 7.98
N ILE A 18 2.03 5.34 8.17
CA ILE A 18 0.67 4.89 8.39
C ILE A 18 -0.24 5.54 7.36
N CYS A 19 -1.13 4.75 6.78
CA CYS A 19 -2.21 5.22 5.94
C CYS A 19 -3.54 4.97 6.63
N HIS A 20 -4.42 5.97 6.61
CA HIS A 20 -5.78 5.86 7.10
C HIS A 20 -6.73 6.41 6.04
N GLY A 21 -7.73 5.62 5.68
CA GLY A 21 -8.78 5.99 4.74
C GLY A 21 -10.14 6.08 5.43
N ALA A 22 -11.03 6.88 4.84
CA ALA A 22 -12.37 7.07 5.35
C ALA A 22 -13.22 5.80 5.21
N ASP A 23 -14.37 5.78 5.89
CA ASP A 23 -15.35 4.70 5.78
C ASP A 23 -15.74 4.47 4.33
N GLY A 24 -15.63 3.21 3.86
CA GLY A 24 -15.91 2.85 2.48
C GLY A 24 -14.94 3.41 1.45
N GLY A 25 -13.88 4.06 1.90
CA GLY A 25 -12.93 4.72 1.02
C GLY A 25 -11.84 3.80 0.49
N TRP A 26 -11.37 4.15 -0.71
CA TRP A 26 -10.20 3.53 -1.31
C TRP A 26 -8.94 4.24 -0.84
N THR A 27 -7.86 3.48 -0.70
CA THR A 27 -6.52 4.01 -0.49
C THR A 27 -5.55 3.35 -1.48
N ALA A 28 -4.30 3.82 -1.54
CA ALA A 28 -3.36 3.41 -2.58
C ALA A 28 -3.99 3.59 -3.99
N TRP A 29 -4.73 4.67 -4.18
CA TRP A 29 -5.49 4.95 -5.39
C TRP A 29 -4.95 6.20 -6.11
N PRO A 30 -4.83 6.25 -7.44
CA PRO A 30 -5.08 5.12 -8.34
C PRO A 30 -4.10 3.96 -8.10
N PRO A 31 -4.42 2.75 -8.59
CA PRO A 31 -3.51 1.63 -8.48
C PRO A 31 -2.12 2.00 -9.01
N HIS A 32 -1.10 1.69 -8.24
CA HIS A 32 0.28 1.99 -8.61
C HIS A 32 1.19 0.84 -8.20
N GLU A 33 2.39 0.82 -8.77
CA GLU A 33 3.37 -0.22 -8.48
C GLU A 33 4.76 0.38 -8.41
N HIS A 34 5.66 -0.29 -7.71
CA HIS A 34 7.05 0.10 -7.52
C HIS A 34 8.01 -0.86 -8.23
N GLY A 35 7.49 -1.80 -9.02
CA GLY A 35 8.29 -2.86 -9.62
C GLY A 35 8.94 -3.74 -8.57
N LYS A 36 10.16 -4.15 -8.86
CA LYS A 36 10.98 -4.94 -7.93
C LYS A 36 11.98 -4.10 -7.15
N GLU A 37 11.98 -2.79 -7.37
CA GLU A 37 12.91 -1.86 -6.73
C GLU A 37 12.58 -1.68 -5.25
N ARG A 38 11.31 -1.84 -4.87
CA ARG A 38 10.86 -1.75 -3.48
C ARG A 38 9.80 -2.80 -3.23
N GLU A 39 10.05 -3.67 -2.27
CA GLU A 39 9.02 -4.54 -1.71
C GLU A 39 8.26 -3.79 -0.64
N GLU A 40 6.97 -4.04 -0.56
CA GLU A 40 6.11 -3.39 0.43
C GLU A 40 5.35 -4.42 1.24
N THR A 41 5.09 -4.09 2.50
CA THR A 41 4.28 -4.90 3.42
C THR A 41 3.29 -3.98 4.09
N TYR A 42 2.02 -4.39 4.14
CA TYR A 42 0.97 -3.72 4.89
C TYR A 42 0.62 -4.53 6.13
N VAL A 43 0.58 -3.85 7.28
CA VAL A 43 0.11 -4.42 8.54
C VAL A 43 -1.16 -3.68 8.93
N TYR A 44 -2.28 -4.37 8.95
CA TYR A 44 -3.59 -3.78 9.23
C TYR A 44 -3.85 -3.69 10.73
N PHE A 45 -4.40 -2.57 11.16
CA PHE A 45 -4.73 -2.32 12.56
C PHE A 45 -5.77 -1.21 12.70
N GLY A 46 -6.34 -1.05 13.89
CA GLY A 46 -7.21 0.08 14.20
C GLY A 46 -8.54 0.11 13.47
N MET A 47 -8.98 -1.00 12.90
CA MET A 47 -10.26 -1.11 12.20
C MET A 47 -11.37 -1.71 13.08
N GLY A 48 -11.03 -2.16 14.30
CA GLY A 48 -11.98 -2.77 15.22
C GLY A 48 -12.60 -4.03 14.65
N ASN A 49 -13.93 -4.08 14.61
CA ASN A 49 -14.66 -5.22 14.01
C ASN A 49 -14.83 -5.07 12.49
N GLY A 50 -14.31 -3.99 11.90
CA GLY A 50 -14.35 -3.76 10.48
C GLY A 50 -13.36 -4.65 9.72
N PHE A 51 -13.39 -4.52 8.41
CA PHE A 51 -12.48 -5.24 7.52
C PHE A 51 -12.18 -4.39 6.30
N ALA A 52 -11.16 -4.78 5.55
CA ALA A 52 -10.82 -4.18 4.27
C ALA A 52 -10.63 -5.26 3.22
N ALA A 53 -10.61 -4.85 1.97
CA ALA A 53 -10.23 -5.73 0.86
C ALA A 53 -8.91 -5.23 0.27
N GLN A 54 -7.94 -6.13 0.18
CA GLN A 54 -6.64 -5.87 -0.42
C GLN A 54 -6.51 -6.64 -1.73
N PHE A 55 -6.09 -5.92 -2.77
CA PHE A 55 -5.81 -6.51 -4.08
C PHE A 55 -4.34 -6.33 -4.40
N VAL A 56 -3.75 -7.33 -5.02
CA VAL A 56 -2.40 -7.25 -5.62
C VAL A 56 -2.46 -7.96 -6.95
N TYR A 57 -2.05 -7.28 -8.02
CA TYR A 57 -2.09 -7.86 -9.36
C TYR A 57 -1.10 -7.17 -10.29
N ASP A 58 -0.56 -7.93 -11.21
CA ASP A 58 0.04 -7.42 -12.44
C ASP A 58 -1.00 -7.43 -13.56
N ASP A 59 -1.81 -8.50 -13.60
CA ASP A 59 -2.89 -8.73 -14.55
C ASP A 59 -4.21 -8.85 -13.77
N MET A 60 -5.18 -8.02 -14.11
CA MET A 60 -6.48 -8.00 -13.44
C MET A 60 -7.27 -9.30 -13.63
N ASP A 61 -7.00 -10.05 -14.71
CA ASP A 61 -7.64 -11.35 -14.94
C ASP A 61 -7.05 -12.47 -14.07
N GLN A 62 -5.86 -12.24 -13.50
CA GLN A 62 -5.17 -13.22 -12.65
C GLN A 62 -4.57 -12.52 -11.44
N PRO A 63 -5.40 -12.07 -10.48
CA PRO A 63 -4.88 -11.38 -9.30
C PRO A 63 -4.03 -12.32 -8.44
N ILE A 64 -2.93 -11.76 -7.91
CA ILE A 64 -2.05 -12.47 -6.98
C ILE A 64 -2.72 -12.56 -5.61
N VAL A 65 -3.35 -11.46 -5.17
CA VAL A 65 -4.09 -11.39 -3.92
C VAL A 65 -5.43 -10.71 -4.18
N ALA A 66 -6.49 -11.28 -3.63
CA ALA A 66 -7.81 -10.67 -3.50
C ALA A 66 -8.36 -11.20 -2.17
N ALA A 67 -8.12 -10.45 -1.09
CA ALA A 67 -8.30 -10.96 0.26
C ALA A 67 -9.07 -9.99 1.15
N LEU A 68 -9.91 -10.55 2.00
CA LEU A 68 -10.47 -9.85 3.15
C LEU A 68 -9.40 -9.79 4.24
N VAL A 69 -9.14 -8.59 4.76
CA VAL A 69 -8.15 -8.37 5.82
C VAL A 69 -8.79 -7.71 7.03
N ARG A 70 -8.30 -8.05 8.21
CA ARG A 70 -8.74 -7.51 9.51
C ARG A 70 -7.54 -7.07 10.31
N ASP A 71 -7.79 -6.47 11.48
CA ASP A 71 -6.74 -6.09 12.42
C ASP A 71 -5.81 -7.27 12.69
N GLY A 72 -4.50 -7.02 12.57
CA GLY A 72 -3.46 -8.03 12.75
C GLY A 72 -3.05 -8.77 11.49
N ASP A 73 -3.78 -8.62 10.38
CA ASP A 73 -3.40 -9.26 9.13
C ASP A 73 -2.26 -8.51 8.46
N VAL A 74 -1.44 -9.26 7.74
CA VAL A 74 -0.28 -8.77 7.02
C VAL A 74 -0.37 -9.20 5.57
N ILE A 75 -0.17 -8.26 4.66
CA ILE A 75 -0.09 -8.52 3.22
C ILE A 75 1.30 -8.14 2.74
N THR A 76 1.96 -9.06 2.05
CA THR A 76 3.23 -8.78 1.38
C THR A 76 2.99 -8.46 -0.08
N ILE A 77 3.68 -7.41 -0.56
CA ILE A 77 3.52 -6.88 -1.92
C ILE A 77 4.92 -6.85 -2.55
N PRO A 78 5.39 -7.99 -3.10
CA PRO A 78 6.72 -8.04 -3.72
C PRO A 78 6.78 -7.26 -5.03
N HIS A 79 5.65 -7.16 -5.73
CA HIS A 79 5.48 -6.37 -6.95
C HIS A 79 3.98 -6.26 -7.26
N GLY A 80 3.62 -5.44 -8.23
CA GLY A 80 2.25 -5.34 -8.74
C GLY A 80 1.47 -4.16 -8.18
N TYR A 81 0.37 -3.86 -8.86
CA TYR A 81 -0.61 -2.87 -8.39
C TYR A 81 -1.29 -3.38 -7.14
N HIS A 82 -1.52 -2.49 -6.15
CA HIS A 82 -1.99 -2.93 -4.84
C HIS A 82 -3.02 -1.99 -4.19
N PRO A 83 -4.11 -1.66 -4.90
CA PRO A 83 -5.17 -0.84 -4.29
C PRO A 83 -5.91 -1.61 -3.21
N ASN A 84 -6.49 -0.87 -2.26
CA ASN A 84 -7.30 -1.45 -1.19
C ASN A 84 -8.46 -0.54 -0.85
N VAL A 85 -9.47 -1.11 -0.18
CA VAL A 85 -10.70 -0.40 0.17
C VAL A 85 -11.20 -0.86 1.53
N GLY A 86 -11.62 0.11 2.35
CA GLY A 86 -12.20 -0.16 3.67
C GLY A 86 -13.70 -0.44 3.61
N CYS A 87 -14.22 -1.16 4.60
CA CYS A 87 -15.66 -1.32 4.74
C CYS A 87 -16.33 0.00 5.15
N PRO A 88 -17.69 0.11 5.04
CA PRO A 88 -18.41 1.34 5.35
C PRO A 88 -18.39 1.75 6.83
N CYS A 89 -17.81 0.97 7.71
CA CYS A 89 -17.69 1.29 9.14
C CYS A 89 -16.29 0.96 9.62
N GLY A 90 -15.60 1.94 10.23
CA GLY A 90 -14.24 1.78 10.75
C GLY A 90 -13.11 2.19 9.80
N GLY A 91 -13.41 2.44 8.54
CA GLY A 91 -12.42 2.85 7.55
C GLY A 91 -11.39 1.77 7.25
N ILE A 92 -10.23 2.19 6.80
CA ILE A 92 -9.07 1.31 6.57
C ILE A 92 -7.84 1.96 7.18
N THR A 93 -7.08 1.20 7.94
CA THR A 93 -5.83 1.68 8.54
C THR A 93 -4.77 0.60 8.43
N TYR A 94 -3.59 0.99 7.98
CA TYR A 94 -2.46 0.08 7.90
C TYR A 94 -1.15 0.82 8.02
N ALA A 95 -0.17 0.15 8.61
CA ALA A 95 1.22 0.56 8.52
C ALA A 95 1.80 0.00 7.22
N TYR A 96 2.49 0.84 6.45
CA TYR A 96 3.25 0.37 5.32
C TYR A 96 4.74 0.36 5.66
N VAL A 97 5.43 -0.66 5.20
CA VAL A 97 6.88 -0.75 5.27
C VAL A 97 7.38 -1.11 3.88
N MET A 98 8.18 -0.23 3.31
CA MET A 98 8.85 -0.49 2.04
C MET A 98 10.33 -0.70 2.29
N VAL A 99 10.90 -1.67 1.57
CA VAL A 99 12.34 -1.94 1.59
C VAL A 99 12.83 -1.85 0.15
N SER A 100 13.69 -0.87 -0.12
CA SER A 100 14.27 -0.72 -1.46
C SER A 100 15.43 -1.70 -1.65
N THR A 101 15.64 -2.12 -2.91
CA THR A 101 16.73 -3.01 -3.28
C THR A 101 18.08 -2.34 -3.04
N THR A 102 18.15 -1.04 -3.30
CA THR A 102 19.35 -0.22 -3.06
C THR A 102 18.96 1.04 -2.29
N ALA A 103 19.94 1.72 -1.70
CA ALA A 103 19.69 3.00 -1.02
C ALA A 103 19.23 4.08 -2.01
N GLU A 104 19.69 4.05 -3.25
CA GLU A 104 19.31 5.00 -4.29
C GLU A 104 17.85 4.85 -4.72
N ASP A 105 17.29 3.64 -4.64
CA ASP A 105 15.90 3.36 -4.99
C ASP A 105 14.91 3.70 -3.87
N ARG A 106 15.39 4.22 -2.76
CA ARG A 106 14.56 4.61 -1.62
C ARG A 106 13.90 5.98 -1.86
N LYS A 107 12.90 5.97 -2.74
CA LYS A 107 12.14 7.16 -3.15
C LYS A 107 10.66 6.84 -3.12
N PHE A 108 9.92 7.46 -2.19
CA PHE A 108 8.51 7.18 -1.96
C PHE A 108 7.66 7.37 -3.23
N MET A 109 7.89 8.45 -3.96
CA MET A 109 7.07 8.81 -5.12
C MET A 109 7.59 8.29 -6.46
N ASP A 110 8.62 7.46 -6.45
CA ASP A 110 9.08 6.77 -7.66
C ASP A 110 8.20 5.55 -7.92
N LEU A 111 7.07 5.78 -8.53
CA LEU A 111 6.03 4.78 -8.76
C LEU A 111 5.41 4.95 -10.14
N ARG A 112 4.75 3.90 -10.60
CA ARG A 112 4.04 3.88 -11.89
C ARG A 112 2.57 3.61 -11.63
N THR A 113 1.70 4.50 -12.11
CA THR A 113 0.26 4.36 -11.96
C THR A 113 -0.33 3.49 -13.07
N GLN A 114 -1.43 2.82 -12.76
CA GLN A 114 -2.26 2.16 -13.77
C GLN A 114 -3.13 3.23 -14.43
N LYS A 115 -2.70 3.72 -15.57
CA LYS A 115 -3.18 4.96 -16.18
C LYS A 115 -4.67 4.98 -16.54
N ILE A 116 -5.28 3.82 -16.74
CA ILE A 116 -6.72 3.77 -17.00
C ILE A 116 -7.55 4.28 -15.82
N PHE A 117 -6.97 4.37 -14.62
CA PHE A 117 -7.64 4.84 -13.41
C PHE A 117 -7.12 6.20 -12.93
N GLY A 118 -6.04 6.72 -13.49
CA GLY A 118 -5.49 8.02 -13.12
C GLY A 118 -3.98 8.10 -13.29
N ASP A 119 -3.47 9.32 -13.39
CA ASP A 119 -2.05 9.58 -13.64
C ASP A 119 -1.26 9.91 -12.38
N LYS A 120 -1.94 10.33 -11.31
CA LYS A 120 -1.29 10.80 -10.08
C LYS A 120 -1.91 10.16 -8.87
N LEU A 121 -1.07 9.81 -7.91
CA LEU A 121 -1.51 9.36 -6.60
C LEU A 121 -2.18 10.53 -5.85
N GLU A 122 -3.36 10.26 -5.31
CA GLU A 122 -4.12 11.22 -4.51
C GLU A 122 -3.84 11.08 -3.03
#